data_0ccd02cd259385192556843428b344d0
#
_entry.id   0ccd02cd259385192556843428b344d0
#
_cell.length_a   1.000
_cell.length_b   1.000
_cell.length_c   1.000
_cell.angle_alpha   90.00
_cell.angle_beta   90.00
_cell.angle_gamma   90.00
#
_symmetry.space_group_name_H-M   'P 1'
#
loop_
_entity.id
_entity.type
_entity.pdbx_description
1 polymer ?
#
loop_
_entity_poly.entity_id
_entity_poly.type
_entity_poly.pdbx_seq_one_letter_code
_entity_poly.pdbx_strand_id
1 'polypeptide(L)'
;MKETKKLGRFEKLARDVLISTSKMLKDAKIELFDGIHGRVLEVGAGIGVNVYFFNRPEVDHWVAVEPDRKLVDECHKMVADMGDRVSVFQGYLHELEEPPESFDYVVFTTLLCSVPDPDKIVKEAHRFLKPGGKLCVIEHIGDSFGLRAGFQMLAKYPWKLATGCNCRNNPVPALSQPGFWQDVDDRVELKTAPLRTKRFSPMLELLKPFVMTTLTKK
;
A
#
# COMPACT_ATOMS: atom_id res chain seq x y z
N MET A 1 -2.80 13.24 31.44
CA MET A 1 -3.13 14.12 30.29
C MET A 1 -1.89 14.20 29.40
N LYS A 2 -1.85 13.45 28.30
CA LYS A 2 -0.75 13.56 27.31
C LYS A 2 -1.07 14.75 26.41
N GLU A 3 -0.22 15.76 26.42
CA GLU A 3 -0.29 16.88 25.48
C GLU A 3 -0.27 16.32 24.05
N THR A 4 -1.34 16.56 23.31
CA THR A 4 -1.40 16.32 21.87
C THR A 4 -0.50 17.37 21.20
N LYS A 5 0.75 16.96 20.91
CA LYS A 5 1.70 17.77 20.16
C LYS A 5 1.07 18.12 18.81
N LYS A 6 0.80 19.39 18.55
CA LYS A 6 0.23 19.85 17.27
C LYS A 6 1.17 19.43 16.15
N LEU A 7 0.63 18.71 15.15
CA LEU A 7 1.34 18.35 13.91
C LEU A 7 1.94 19.61 13.25
N GLY A 8 3.19 19.53 12.84
CA GLY A 8 3.83 20.57 12.06
C GLY A 8 3.14 20.74 10.68
N ARG A 9 3.33 21.89 10.02
CA ARG A 9 2.71 22.18 8.71
C ARG A 9 2.99 21.08 7.67
N PHE A 10 4.21 20.56 7.67
CA PHE A 10 4.63 19.50 6.73
C PHE A 10 3.94 18.15 7.01
N GLU A 11 3.83 17.79 8.28
CA GLU A 11 3.16 16.56 8.73
C GLU A 11 1.67 16.59 8.40
N LYS A 12 1.03 17.75 8.56
CA LYS A 12 -0.37 17.94 8.17
C LYS A 12 -0.56 17.77 6.66
N LEU A 13 0.34 18.34 5.86
CA LEU A 13 0.29 18.20 4.40
C LEU A 13 0.46 16.73 3.97
N ALA A 14 1.43 16.01 4.52
CA ALA A 14 1.66 14.59 4.23
C ALA A 14 0.42 13.75 4.58
N ARG A 15 -0.17 13.95 5.76
CA ARG A 15 -1.41 13.31 6.17
C ARG A 15 -2.58 13.61 5.21
N ASP A 16 -2.76 14.86 4.83
CA ASP A 16 -3.83 15.27 3.91
C ASP A 16 -3.65 14.64 2.52
N VAL A 17 -2.41 14.48 2.06
CA VAL A 17 -2.08 13.76 0.82
C VAL A 17 -2.45 12.28 0.93
N LEU A 18 -2.07 11.60 2.02
CA LEU A 18 -2.41 10.18 2.24
C LEU A 18 -3.93 9.96 2.27
N ILE A 19 -4.66 10.80 3.00
CA ILE A 19 -6.12 10.74 3.06
C ILE A 19 -6.74 10.99 1.68
N SER A 20 -6.25 12.00 0.94
CA SER A 20 -6.77 12.35 -0.39
C SER A 20 -6.51 11.25 -1.40
N THR A 21 -5.32 10.65 -1.39
CA THR A 21 -4.97 9.51 -2.24
C THR A 21 -5.84 8.29 -1.91
N SER A 22 -6.04 8.00 -0.62
CA SER A 22 -6.93 6.91 -0.20
C SER A 22 -8.37 7.11 -0.67
N LYS A 23 -8.90 8.35 -0.57
CA LYS A 23 -10.25 8.69 -1.08
C LYS A 23 -10.33 8.55 -2.60
N MET A 24 -9.30 8.93 -3.33
CA MET A 24 -9.21 8.78 -4.78
C MET A 24 -9.23 7.30 -5.19
N LEU A 25 -8.55 6.44 -4.44
CA LEU A 25 -8.45 4.99 -4.68
C LEU A 25 -9.62 4.19 -4.08
N LYS A 26 -10.64 4.85 -3.54
CA LYS A 26 -11.71 4.17 -2.80
C LYS A 26 -12.40 3.07 -3.63
N ASP A 27 -12.72 3.34 -4.90
CA ASP A 27 -13.42 2.37 -5.74
C ASP A 27 -12.51 1.20 -6.12
N ALA A 28 -11.23 1.46 -6.38
CA ALA A 28 -10.23 0.43 -6.59
C ALA A 28 -10.06 -0.47 -5.33
N LYS A 29 -10.05 0.14 -4.15
CA LYS A 29 -9.97 -0.60 -2.88
C LYS A 29 -11.22 -1.43 -2.60
N ILE A 30 -12.42 -0.92 -2.92
CA ILE A 30 -13.66 -1.68 -2.80
C ILE A 30 -13.57 -2.95 -3.66
N GLU A 31 -13.15 -2.82 -4.92
CA GLU A 31 -12.99 -3.96 -5.82
C GLU A 31 -11.90 -4.93 -5.36
N LEU A 32 -10.71 -4.40 -4.99
CA LEU A 32 -9.56 -5.22 -4.63
C LEU A 32 -9.73 -5.96 -3.31
N PHE A 33 -10.42 -5.34 -2.34
CA PHE A 33 -10.61 -5.90 -0.99
C PHE A 33 -11.97 -6.59 -0.83
N ASP A 34 -12.69 -6.79 -1.96
CA ASP A 34 -13.90 -7.62 -1.93
C ASP A 34 -13.55 -9.05 -1.52
N GLY A 35 -14.32 -9.58 -0.56
CA GLY A 35 -14.10 -10.93 -0.02
C GLY A 35 -12.83 -11.14 0.82
N ILE A 36 -12.07 -10.07 1.18
CA ILE A 36 -10.91 -10.20 2.09
C ILE A 36 -11.37 -10.70 3.47
N HIS A 37 -10.67 -11.70 4.03
CA HIS A 37 -11.04 -12.38 5.28
C HIS A 37 -9.80 -12.96 5.97
N GLY A 38 -9.98 -13.53 7.17
CA GLY A 38 -8.94 -14.18 7.92
C GLY A 38 -7.85 -13.21 8.40
N ARG A 39 -6.61 -13.64 8.39
CA ARG A 39 -5.47 -12.81 8.81
C ARG A 39 -4.93 -11.98 7.65
N VAL A 40 -4.86 -10.69 7.85
CA VAL A 40 -4.41 -9.70 6.85
C VAL A 40 -3.12 -9.03 7.32
N LEU A 41 -2.11 -9.02 6.48
CA LEU A 41 -0.87 -8.25 6.67
C LEU A 41 -0.86 -7.07 5.69
N GLU A 42 -0.83 -5.85 6.19
CA GLU A 42 -0.63 -4.66 5.37
C GLU A 42 0.78 -4.11 5.58
N VAL A 43 1.53 -3.97 4.50
CA VAL A 43 2.89 -3.41 4.53
C VAL A 43 2.87 -1.97 4.02
N GLY A 44 3.42 -1.06 4.82
CA GLY A 44 3.33 0.37 4.57
C GLY A 44 1.93 0.92 4.89
N ALA A 45 1.38 0.55 6.05
CA ALA A 45 0.02 0.93 6.45
C ALA A 45 -0.19 2.45 6.59
N GLY A 46 0.90 3.21 6.71
CA GLY A 46 0.84 4.65 6.89
C GLY A 46 0.06 5.03 8.15
N ILE A 47 -0.94 5.88 7.99
CA ILE A 47 -1.84 6.27 9.09
C ILE A 47 -3.03 5.31 9.30
N GLY A 48 -3.04 4.12 8.69
CA GLY A 48 -4.07 3.11 8.89
C GLY A 48 -5.39 3.37 8.16
N VAL A 49 -5.37 4.09 7.03
CA VAL A 49 -6.60 4.46 6.29
C VAL A 49 -7.40 3.27 5.77
N ASN A 50 -6.80 2.08 5.69
CA ASN A 50 -7.49 0.87 5.25
C ASN A 50 -8.34 0.21 6.33
N VAL A 51 -8.35 0.75 7.56
CA VAL A 51 -9.28 0.34 8.64
C VAL A 51 -10.73 0.27 8.16
N TYR A 52 -11.16 1.15 7.26
CA TYR A 52 -12.50 1.15 6.68
C TYR A 52 -12.85 -0.11 5.88
N PHE A 53 -11.83 -0.88 5.47
CA PHE A 53 -11.99 -2.14 4.73
C PHE A 53 -11.73 -3.36 5.60
N PHE A 54 -10.92 -3.23 6.66
CA PHE A 54 -10.49 -4.35 7.49
C PHE A 54 -11.24 -4.42 8.84
N ASN A 55 -11.93 -3.35 9.26
CA ASN A 55 -12.78 -3.39 10.45
C ASN A 55 -14.14 -4.02 10.12
N ARG A 56 -14.13 -5.32 9.84
CA ARG A 56 -15.32 -6.13 9.53
C ARG A 56 -15.18 -7.54 10.12
N PRO A 57 -16.29 -8.27 10.38
CA PRO A 57 -16.25 -9.56 11.07
C PRO A 57 -15.44 -10.64 10.37
N GLU A 58 -15.35 -10.59 9.04
CA GLU A 58 -14.63 -11.57 8.22
C GLU A 58 -13.12 -11.47 8.36
N VAL A 59 -12.59 -10.32 8.83
CA VAL A 59 -11.16 -10.13 9.12
C VAL A 59 -10.91 -10.48 10.58
N ASP A 60 -10.24 -11.62 10.80
CA ASP A 60 -9.92 -12.11 12.12
C ASP A 60 -8.90 -11.24 12.84
N HIS A 61 -7.81 -10.89 12.11
CA HIS A 61 -6.74 -10.05 12.64
C HIS A 61 -6.01 -9.31 11.52
N TRP A 62 -5.77 -8.02 11.71
CA TRP A 62 -5.01 -7.17 10.82
C TRP A 62 -3.67 -6.78 11.46
N VAL A 63 -2.56 -7.13 10.81
CA VAL A 63 -1.21 -6.67 11.17
C VAL A 63 -0.82 -5.53 10.23
N ALA A 64 -0.66 -4.33 10.79
CA ALA A 64 -0.29 -3.11 10.08
C ALA A 64 1.20 -2.81 10.33
N VAL A 65 2.04 -2.92 9.29
CA VAL A 65 3.49 -2.67 9.36
C VAL A 65 3.81 -1.29 8.81
N GLU A 66 4.47 -0.43 9.60
CA GLU A 66 4.87 0.92 9.19
C GLU A 66 6.16 1.34 9.92
N PRO A 67 7.23 1.72 9.20
CA PRO A 67 8.49 2.09 9.85
C PRO A 67 8.50 3.52 10.45
N ASP A 68 7.70 4.45 9.91
CA ASP A 68 7.68 5.84 10.41
C ASP A 68 6.86 5.94 11.70
N ARG A 69 7.55 6.25 12.80
CA ARG A 69 6.92 6.38 14.13
C ARG A 69 5.74 7.35 14.17
N LYS A 70 5.80 8.45 13.41
CA LYS A 70 4.73 9.44 13.42
C LYS A 70 3.48 8.93 12.73
N LEU A 71 3.66 8.17 11.64
CA LEU A 71 2.56 7.50 10.96
C LEU A 71 1.96 6.39 11.82
N VAL A 72 2.80 5.65 12.55
CA VAL A 72 2.36 4.65 13.54
C VAL A 72 1.53 5.28 14.64
N ASP A 73 1.96 6.44 15.20
CA ASP A 73 1.18 7.15 16.23
C ASP A 73 -0.21 7.59 15.72
N GLU A 74 -0.33 7.96 14.44
CA GLU A 74 -1.61 8.28 13.80
C GLU A 74 -2.41 7.00 13.48
N CYS A 75 -1.74 5.92 13.05
CA CYS A 75 -2.37 4.62 12.81
C CYS A 75 -3.05 4.10 14.08
N HIS A 76 -2.38 4.10 15.22
CA HIS A 76 -2.98 3.71 16.50
C HIS A 76 -4.26 4.47 16.83
N LYS A 77 -4.32 5.77 16.51
CA LYS A 77 -5.54 6.57 16.70
C LYS A 77 -6.65 6.15 15.74
N MET A 78 -6.28 5.86 14.49
CA MET A 78 -7.23 5.50 13.45
C MET A 78 -7.88 4.13 13.69
N VAL A 79 -7.13 3.18 14.26
CA VAL A 79 -7.59 1.80 14.47
C VAL A 79 -8.07 1.50 15.90
N ALA A 80 -8.16 2.53 16.76
CA ALA A 80 -8.45 2.36 18.18
C ALA A 80 -9.74 1.55 18.46
N ASP A 81 -10.75 1.66 17.59
CA ASP A 81 -12.03 0.97 17.74
C ASP A 81 -11.97 -0.53 17.35
N MET A 82 -10.85 -1.00 16.78
CA MET A 82 -10.70 -2.41 16.42
C MET A 82 -10.31 -3.32 17.61
N GLY A 83 -9.81 -2.75 18.70
CA GLY A 83 -9.35 -3.50 19.87
C GLY A 83 -8.26 -4.51 19.50
N ASP A 84 -8.41 -5.74 20.00
CA ASP A 84 -7.42 -6.82 19.80
C ASP A 84 -7.38 -7.40 18.37
N ARG A 85 -8.26 -6.92 17.48
CA ARG A 85 -8.30 -7.37 16.08
C ARG A 85 -7.26 -6.69 15.18
N VAL A 86 -6.44 -5.79 15.74
CA VAL A 86 -5.37 -5.13 15.01
C VAL A 86 -4.09 -5.09 15.84
N SER A 87 -2.96 -5.34 15.17
CA SER A 87 -1.62 -5.08 15.69
C SER A 87 -0.91 -4.09 14.80
N VAL A 88 -0.40 -3.01 15.38
CA VAL A 88 0.40 -2.03 14.66
C VAL A 88 1.87 -2.26 15.02
N PHE A 89 2.66 -2.68 14.04
CA PHE A 89 4.08 -2.95 14.18
C PHE A 89 4.91 -1.79 13.63
N GLN A 90 5.68 -1.15 14.51
CA GLN A 90 6.63 -0.11 14.10
C GLN A 90 7.94 -0.75 13.65
N GLY A 91 8.18 -0.84 12.35
CA GLY A 91 9.39 -1.43 11.78
C GLY A 91 9.24 -1.77 10.31
N TYR A 92 10.27 -2.39 9.76
CA TYR A 92 10.26 -2.89 8.40
C TYR A 92 9.74 -4.34 8.34
N LEU A 93 9.24 -4.75 7.19
CA LEU A 93 8.65 -6.08 6.98
C LEU A 93 9.60 -7.22 7.41
N HIS A 94 10.91 -7.10 7.16
CA HIS A 94 11.90 -8.12 7.51
C HIS A 94 12.19 -8.22 9.02
N GLU A 95 11.72 -7.26 9.82
CA GLU A 95 11.82 -7.25 11.29
C GLU A 95 10.58 -7.84 11.95
N LEU A 96 9.53 -8.14 11.15
CA LEU A 96 8.29 -8.69 11.67
C LEU A 96 8.48 -10.16 12.07
N GLU A 97 8.27 -10.45 13.35
CA GLU A 97 8.38 -11.79 13.95
C GLU A 97 7.03 -12.54 13.87
N GLU A 98 6.63 -12.89 12.65
CA GLU A 98 5.44 -13.71 12.39
C GLU A 98 5.86 -15.03 11.72
N PRO A 99 5.16 -16.13 11.97
CA PRO A 99 5.45 -17.40 11.29
C PRO A 99 5.29 -17.25 9.76
N PRO A 100 6.11 -17.97 8.98
CA PRO A 100 5.83 -18.09 7.55
C PRO A 100 4.45 -18.72 7.34
N GLU A 101 3.85 -18.43 6.18
CA GLU A 101 2.54 -19.01 5.79
C GLU A 101 1.43 -18.80 6.82
N SER A 102 1.40 -17.63 7.46
CA SER A 102 0.45 -17.31 8.53
C SER A 102 -0.66 -16.34 8.12
N PHE A 103 -0.57 -15.73 6.93
CA PHE A 103 -1.55 -14.75 6.45
C PHE A 103 -2.34 -15.25 5.25
N ASP A 104 -3.64 -14.98 5.27
CA ASP A 104 -4.55 -15.25 4.15
C ASP A 104 -4.39 -14.19 3.06
N TYR A 105 -4.12 -12.95 3.48
CA TYR A 105 -3.89 -11.83 2.57
C TYR A 105 -2.67 -11.00 2.98
N VAL A 106 -1.89 -10.57 1.99
CA VAL A 106 -0.93 -9.48 2.11
C VAL A 106 -1.38 -8.33 1.23
N VAL A 107 -1.27 -7.10 1.72
CA VAL A 107 -1.78 -5.91 1.05
C VAL A 107 -0.66 -4.88 0.87
N PHE A 108 -0.49 -4.40 -0.36
CA PHE A 108 0.35 -3.27 -0.73
C PHE A 108 -0.51 -2.17 -1.34
N THR A 109 -0.49 -1.00 -0.72
CA THR A 109 -1.18 0.18 -1.26
C THR A 109 -0.17 1.32 -1.40
N THR A 110 0.31 1.58 -2.62
CA THR A 110 1.33 2.61 -2.94
C THR A 110 2.63 2.44 -2.14
N LEU A 111 3.06 1.19 -1.96
CA LEU A 111 4.25 0.80 -1.20
C LEU A 111 5.48 0.65 -2.10
N LEU A 112 5.36 -0.19 -3.17
CA LEU A 112 6.52 -0.62 -3.96
C LEU A 112 7.20 0.53 -4.70
N CYS A 113 6.45 1.60 -4.96
CA CYS A 113 7.02 2.84 -5.50
C CYS A 113 7.94 3.58 -4.51
N SER A 114 7.85 3.30 -3.23
CA SER A 114 8.56 4.02 -2.16
C SER A 114 9.75 3.25 -1.61
N VAL A 115 9.79 1.94 -1.80
CA VAL A 115 10.86 1.09 -1.27
C VAL A 115 12.07 1.04 -2.20
N PRO A 116 13.30 0.88 -1.65
CA PRO A 116 14.51 0.79 -2.46
C PRO A 116 14.65 -0.54 -3.20
N ASP A 117 14.12 -1.63 -2.65
CA ASP A 117 14.20 -2.99 -3.19
C ASP A 117 12.82 -3.67 -3.18
N PRO A 118 12.00 -3.46 -4.23
CA PRO A 118 10.69 -4.07 -4.37
C PRO A 118 10.73 -5.61 -4.41
N ASP A 119 11.78 -6.20 -5.01
CA ASP A 119 11.94 -7.65 -5.11
C ASP A 119 12.04 -8.31 -3.74
N LYS A 120 12.82 -7.71 -2.84
CA LYS A 120 12.94 -8.17 -1.45
C LYS A 120 11.60 -8.11 -0.73
N ILE A 121 10.85 -7.04 -0.88
CA ILE A 121 9.54 -6.87 -0.23
C ILE A 121 8.53 -7.91 -0.74
N VAL A 122 8.50 -8.17 -2.05
CA VAL A 122 7.60 -9.19 -2.62
C VAL A 122 7.98 -10.60 -2.15
N LYS A 123 9.28 -10.92 -2.06
CA LYS A 123 9.76 -12.20 -1.52
C LYS A 123 9.35 -12.41 -0.07
N GLU A 124 9.51 -11.39 0.77
CA GLU A 124 9.10 -11.44 2.18
C GLU A 124 7.58 -11.60 2.30
N ALA A 125 6.80 -10.85 1.52
CA ALA A 125 5.34 -10.98 1.49
C ALA A 125 4.91 -12.39 1.08
N HIS A 126 5.54 -12.95 0.04
CA HIS A 126 5.28 -14.31 -0.40
C HIS A 126 5.59 -15.35 0.70
N ARG A 127 6.67 -15.14 1.49
CA ARG A 127 7.00 -16.00 2.63
C ARG A 127 5.89 -16.04 3.68
N PHE A 128 5.26 -14.89 3.96
CA PHE A 128 4.19 -14.77 4.96
C PHE A 128 2.83 -15.28 4.48
N LEU A 129 2.57 -15.32 3.16
CA LEU A 129 1.32 -15.83 2.63
C LEU A 129 1.22 -17.35 2.81
N LYS A 130 0.04 -17.80 3.19
CA LYS A 130 -0.35 -19.22 3.12
C LYS A 130 -0.35 -19.72 1.68
N PRO A 131 -0.15 -21.02 1.41
CA PRO A 131 -0.49 -21.59 0.10
C PRO A 131 -1.94 -21.25 -0.27
N GLY A 132 -2.18 -20.74 -1.47
CA GLY A 132 -3.49 -20.22 -1.89
C GLY A 132 -3.84 -18.83 -1.33
N GLY A 133 -3.03 -18.26 -0.43
CA GLY A 133 -3.17 -16.88 0.05
C GLY A 133 -2.92 -15.85 -1.04
N LYS A 134 -3.42 -14.64 -0.84
CA LYS A 134 -3.45 -13.62 -1.91
C LYS A 134 -2.65 -12.39 -1.56
N LEU A 135 -1.84 -11.92 -2.52
CA LEU A 135 -1.22 -10.59 -2.51
C LEU A 135 -2.12 -9.61 -3.27
N CYS A 136 -2.68 -8.64 -2.57
CA CYS A 136 -3.49 -7.56 -3.12
C CYS A 136 -2.64 -6.30 -3.30
N VAL A 137 -2.55 -5.76 -4.51
CA VAL A 137 -1.66 -4.64 -4.84
C VAL A 137 -2.42 -3.51 -5.51
N ILE A 138 -2.24 -2.29 -5.01
CA ILE A 138 -2.56 -1.04 -5.72
C ILE A 138 -1.29 -0.21 -5.76
N GLU A 139 -0.78 0.04 -6.96
CA GLU A 139 0.44 0.84 -7.15
C GLU A 139 0.27 1.85 -8.26
N HIS A 140 1.01 2.95 -8.17
CA HIS A 140 1.18 3.78 -9.34
C HIS A 140 2.43 3.34 -10.11
N ILE A 141 2.41 3.51 -11.42
CA ILE A 141 3.55 3.25 -12.29
C ILE A 141 3.93 4.52 -13.04
N GLY A 142 5.25 4.71 -13.20
CA GLY A 142 5.76 5.83 -14.00
C GLY A 142 5.49 5.63 -15.49
N ASP A 143 5.14 6.70 -16.19
CA ASP A 143 5.06 6.69 -17.64
C ASP A 143 6.47 6.59 -18.26
N SER A 144 6.59 5.75 -19.29
CA SER A 144 7.86 5.59 -20.01
C SER A 144 8.10 6.70 -21.03
N PHE A 145 7.03 7.29 -21.59
CA PHE A 145 7.09 8.26 -22.69
C PHE A 145 6.05 9.39 -22.56
N GLY A 146 6.28 10.48 -23.28
CA GLY A 146 5.33 11.58 -23.42
C GLY A 146 5.50 12.70 -22.39
N LEU A 147 4.63 13.70 -22.47
CA LEU A 147 4.66 14.89 -21.62
C LEU A 147 4.58 14.57 -20.13
N ARG A 148 3.78 13.56 -19.75
CA ARG A 148 3.63 13.14 -18.36
C ARG A 148 4.92 12.56 -17.80
N ALA A 149 5.64 11.75 -18.58
CA ALA A 149 6.97 11.24 -18.18
C ALA A 149 7.95 12.38 -17.90
N GLY A 150 7.92 13.44 -18.73
CA GLY A 150 8.72 14.66 -18.52
C GLY A 150 8.34 15.37 -17.21
N PHE A 151 7.06 15.56 -16.93
CA PHE A 151 6.59 16.15 -15.68
C PHE A 151 6.94 15.29 -14.47
N GLN A 152 6.79 13.96 -14.55
CA GLN A 152 7.18 13.04 -13.49
C GLN A 152 8.67 13.12 -13.19
N MET A 153 9.50 13.32 -14.22
CA MET A 153 10.96 13.51 -14.07
C MET A 153 11.29 14.78 -13.29
N LEU A 154 10.62 15.89 -13.60
CA LEU A 154 10.80 17.17 -12.90
C LEU A 154 10.27 17.12 -11.47
N ALA A 155 9.11 16.47 -11.26
CA ALA A 155 8.46 16.36 -9.97
C ALA A 155 9.09 15.31 -9.04
N LYS A 156 9.94 14.40 -9.55
CA LYS A 156 10.48 13.26 -8.82
C LYS A 156 11.06 13.61 -7.45
N TYR A 157 11.92 14.61 -7.38
CA TYR A 157 12.60 14.98 -6.14
C TYR A 157 11.69 15.68 -5.14
N PRO A 158 10.96 16.76 -5.48
CA PRO A 158 10.04 17.39 -4.55
C PRO A 158 8.92 16.46 -4.12
N TRP A 159 8.44 15.57 -5.02
CA TRP A 159 7.43 14.58 -4.69
C TRP A 159 7.96 13.54 -3.69
N LYS A 160 9.16 13.00 -3.93
CA LYS A 160 9.80 12.05 -3.02
C LYS A 160 10.03 12.64 -1.63
N LEU A 161 10.44 13.91 -1.55
CA LEU A 161 10.59 14.61 -0.26
C LEU A 161 9.26 14.79 0.48
N ALA A 162 8.16 15.02 -0.25
CA ALA A 162 6.85 15.27 0.34
C ALA A 162 6.11 13.99 0.75
N THR A 163 6.31 12.88 0.03
CA THR A 163 5.48 11.67 0.17
C THR A 163 6.28 10.38 0.38
N GLY A 164 7.59 10.42 0.24
CA GLY A 164 8.46 9.22 0.21
C GLY A 164 8.43 8.45 -1.11
N CYS A 165 7.46 8.72 -1.97
CA CYS A 165 7.18 7.97 -3.19
C CYS A 165 8.05 8.41 -4.37
N ASN A 166 8.62 7.46 -5.11
CA ASN A 166 9.26 7.70 -6.39
C ASN A 166 8.27 7.43 -7.53
N CYS A 167 7.68 8.50 -8.07
CA CYS A 167 6.66 8.44 -9.11
C CYS A 167 7.12 7.83 -10.45
N ARG A 168 8.35 7.36 -10.56
CA ARG A 168 8.91 6.70 -11.76
C ARG A 168 9.23 5.22 -11.58
N ASN A 169 9.02 4.67 -10.40
CA ASN A 169 9.25 3.24 -10.18
C ASN A 169 8.23 2.42 -10.96
N ASN A 170 8.70 1.25 -11.44
CA ASN A 170 7.86 0.23 -12.06
C ASN A 170 7.91 -1.04 -11.18
N PRO A 171 6.85 -1.35 -10.44
CA PRO A 171 6.81 -2.53 -9.58
C PRO A 171 6.55 -3.85 -10.32
N VAL A 172 6.19 -3.80 -11.61
CA VAL A 172 5.79 -5.00 -12.39
C VAL A 172 6.85 -6.11 -12.38
N PRO A 173 8.15 -5.82 -12.58
CA PRO A 173 9.17 -6.87 -12.53
C PRO A 173 9.21 -7.59 -11.17
N ALA A 174 9.10 -6.86 -10.08
CA ALA A 174 9.11 -7.42 -8.73
C ALA A 174 7.89 -8.32 -8.48
N LEU A 175 6.71 -7.95 -9.00
CA LEU A 175 5.49 -8.75 -8.90
C LEU A 175 5.52 -9.99 -9.81
N SER A 176 6.29 -9.97 -10.91
CA SER A 176 6.39 -11.06 -11.88
C SER A 176 7.45 -12.12 -11.52
N GLN A 177 7.66 -12.42 -10.23
CA GLN A 177 8.63 -13.42 -9.78
C GLN A 177 8.23 -14.82 -10.26
N PRO A 178 9.07 -15.52 -11.04
CA PRO A 178 8.76 -16.85 -11.55
C PRO A 178 8.52 -17.86 -10.42
N GLY A 179 7.46 -18.65 -10.56
CA GLY A 179 7.15 -19.71 -9.62
C GLY A 179 6.42 -19.28 -8.33
N PHE A 180 6.21 -18.00 -8.09
CA PHE A 180 5.53 -17.52 -6.89
C PHE A 180 4.00 -17.62 -6.98
N TRP A 181 3.42 -17.35 -8.15
CA TRP A 181 1.99 -17.15 -8.33
C TRP A 181 1.37 -18.25 -9.20
N GLN A 182 0.10 -18.57 -8.95
CA GLN A 182 -0.59 -19.67 -9.63
C GLN A 182 -0.85 -19.37 -11.11
N ASP A 183 -1.28 -18.16 -11.43
CA ASP A 183 -1.80 -17.77 -12.74
C ASP A 183 -0.85 -16.82 -13.49
N VAL A 184 0.45 -16.85 -13.17
CA VAL A 184 1.44 -15.98 -13.81
C VAL A 184 2.50 -16.83 -14.49
N ASP A 185 2.42 -16.95 -15.82
CA ASP A 185 3.44 -17.65 -16.61
C ASP A 185 4.69 -16.77 -16.79
N ASP A 186 4.54 -15.58 -17.41
CA ASP A 186 5.67 -14.66 -17.67
C ASP A 186 5.45 -13.24 -17.20
N ARG A 187 4.21 -12.76 -17.09
CA ARG A 187 3.88 -11.39 -16.70
C ARG A 187 2.60 -11.31 -15.86
N VAL A 188 2.65 -10.48 -14.84
CA VAL A 188 1.47 -10.11 -14.06
C VAL A 188 0.54 -9.24 -14.89
N GLU A 189 -0.73 -9.64 -15.00
CA GLU A 189 -1.76 -8.79 -15.56
C GLU A 189 -2.15 -7.69 -14.57
N LEU A 190 -2.01 -6.45 -15.01
CA LEU A 190 -2.38 -5.27 -14.25
C LEU A 190 -3.66 -4.66 -14.83
N LYS A 191 -4.65 -4.48 -13.97
CA LYS A 191 -5.83 -3.67 -14.31
C LYS A 191 -5.56 -2.21 -13.97
N THR A 192 -6.05 -1.28 -14.80
CA THR A 192 -6.09 0.14 -14.43
C THR A 192 -7.04 0.31 -13.25
N ALA A 193 -6.56 0.89 -12.16
CA ALA A 193 -7.35 1.12 -10.98
C ALA A 193 -8.42 2.21 -11.25
N PRO A 194 -9.71 1.98 -10.94
CA PRO A 194 -10.73 2.99 -11.01
C PRO A 194 -10.47 4.11 -10.00
N LEU A 195 -10.49 5.35 -10.46
CA LEU A 195 -10.18 6.52 -9.64
C LEU A 195 -11.40 7.40 -9.46
N ARG A 196 -11.72 7.75 -8.21
CA ARG A 196 -12.72 8.79 -7.88
C ARG A 196 -12.12 10.18 -8.01
N THR A 197 -12.19 10.75 -9.19
CA THR A 197 -11.79 12.15 -9.39
C THR A 197 -13.00 12.99 -9.74
N LYS A 198 -13.48 13.80 -8.79
CA LYS A 198 -14.55 14.79 -9.04
C LYS A 198 -14.02 16.11 -9.60
N ARG A 199 -12.72 16.33 -9.59
CA ARG A 199 -12.09 17.58 -10.01
C ARG A 199 -10.72 17.29 -10.61
N PHE A 200 -10.44 17.89 -11.76
CA PHE A 200 -9.11 17.90 -12.36
C PHE A 200 -8.11 18.50 -11.35
N SER A 201 -7.14 17.71 -10.91
CA SER A 201 -6.00 18.17 -10.14
C SER A 201 -4.74 17.86 -10.93
N PRO A 202 -4.00 18.89 -11.39
CA PRO A 202 -2.74 18.67 -12.13
C PRO A 202 -1.76 17.78 -11.38
N MET A 203 -1.75 17.88 -10.05
CA MET A 203 -0.89 17.07 -9.18
C MET A 203 -1.30 15.58 -9.19
N LEU A 204 -2.60 15.27 -9.23
CA LEU A 204 -3.09 13.90 -9.31
C LEU A 204 -2.90 13.30 -10.71
N GLU A 205 -2.91 14.12 -11.76
CA GLU A 205 -2.59 13.66 -13.11
C GLU A 205 -1.11 13.20 -13.24
N LEU A 206 -0.21 13.79 -12.45
CA LEU A 206 1.20 13.36 -12.40
C LEU A 206 1.38 11.97 -11.79
N LEU A 207 0.44 11.55 -10.94
CA LEU A 207 0.50 10.25 -10.25
C LEU A 207 -0.15 9.11 -11.02
N LYS A 208 -0.83 9.39 -12.11
CA LYS A 208 -1.41 8.34 -12.98
C LYS A 208 -0.33 7.73 -13.88
N PRO A 209 -0.49 6.47 -14.32
CA PRO A 209 -1.61 5.58 -13.99
C PRO A 209 -1.43 4.87 -12.64
N PHE A 210 -2.56 4.58 -11.99
CA PHE A 210 -2.63 3.59 -10.93
C PHE A 210 -3.08 2.26 -11.52
N VAL A 211 -2.47 1.20 -11.04
CA VAL A 211 -2.77 -0.18 -11.42
C VAL A 211 -3.07 -1.01 -10.19
N MET A 212 -3.85 -2.05 -10.38
CA MET A 212 -4.17 -3.01 -9.34
C MET A 212 -4.11 -4.44 -9.85
N THR A 213 -3.78 -5.37 -8.96
CA THR A 213 -3.79 -6.81 -9.23
C THR A 213 -3.96 -7.60 -7.95
N THR A 214 -4.45 -8.83 -8.09
CA THR A 214 -4.44 -9.85 -7.04
C THR A 214 -3.67 -11.05 -7.54
N LEU A 215 -2.69 -11.50 -6.77
CA LEU A 215 -1.82 -12.63 -7.09
C LEU A 215 -2.03 -13.73 -6.05
N THR A 216 -2.25 -14.97 -6.49
CA THR A 216 -2.47 -16.12 -5.61
C THR A 216 -1.18 -16.93 -5.48
N LYS A 217 -0.72 -17.16 -4.24
CA LYS A 217 0.47 -17.96 -3.95
C LYS A 217 0.26 -19.42 -4.40
N LYS A 218 1.30 -20.01 -5.03
CA LYS A 218 1.37 -21.45 -5.33
C LYS A 218 1.41 -22.30 -4.10
#